data_f7f24402f0af44dc56a42c60759f9d73
#
_entry.id   f7f24402f0af44dc56a42c60759f9d73
#
_cell.length_a   1.000
_cell.length_b   1.000
_cell.length_c   1.000
_cell.angle_alpha   90.00
_cell.angle_beta   90.00
_cell.angle_gamma   90.00
#
_symmetry.space_group_name_H-M   'P 1'
#
loop_
_entity.id
_entity.type
_entity.pdbx_description
1 polymer ?
#
loop_
_entity_poly.entity_id
_entity_poly.type
_entity_poly.pdbx_seq_one_letter_code
_entity_poly.pdbx_strand_id
1 'polypeptide(L)'
;MASTTGSDGSGAGLLTIKGASRRRASSNGAPGGSANGTEEAPNGETTVTEDGYLTMNGAQIFRWATQIMPRAAEEVMASSGLKPEDISLFIPHQANDRIMKASAKRLGLPPEKVFSNVREYGNTSAASIPIALCEALSTGRVDVGDYVVLSSFGAGLTWAALALRWSVPIPSHVGPWKPIRRQVESRMAAVRSVLRRGERSVRTRIDKTLGKSED
;
A
#
# COMPACT_ATOMS: atom_id res chain seq x y z
N MET A 1 6.71 -25.26 4.47
CA MET A 1 5.89 -24.03 4.36
C MET A 1 5.16 -23.80 5.66
N ALA A 2 5.18 -22.58 6.17
CA ALA A 2 4.37 -22.17 7.33
C ALA A 2 3.74 -20.80 7.06
N SER A 3 2.60 -20.56 7.69
CA SER A 3 1.93 -19.26 7.65
C SER A 3 1.43 -18.90 9.04
N THR A 4 1.41 -17.63 9.35
CA THR A 4 0.75 -17.06 10.54
C THR A 4 -0.13 -15.89 10.14
N THR A 5 -1.23 -15.74 10.85
CA THR A 5 -2.14 -14.59 10.70
C THR A 5 -2.61 -14.17 12.08
N GLY A 6 -2.89 -12.90 12.25
CA GLY A 6 -3.46 -12.41 13.47
C GLY A 6 -4.18 -11.08 13.29
N SER A 7 -4.91 -10.70 14.33
CA SER A 7 -5.63 -9.43 14.37
C SER A 7 -5.67 -8.87 15.78
N ASP A 8 -5.69 -7.55 15.87
CA ASP A 8 -5.87 -6.79 17.12
C ASP A 8 -6.86 -5.66 16.87
N GLY A 9 -8.10 -5.87 17.30
CA GLY A 9 -9.19 -4.90 17.15
C GLY A 9 -9.04 -3.65 18.00
N SER A 10 -8.17 -3.65 19.01
CA SER A 10 -7.92 -2.45 19.84
C SER A 10 -7.33 -1.29 19.03
N GLY A 11 -6.63 -1.62 17.93
CA GLY A 11 -6.07 -0.66 16.98
C GLY A 11 -6.99 -0.26 15.83
N ALA A 12 -8.25 -0.69 15.80
CA ALA A 12 -9.15 -0.48 14.66
C ALA A 12 -9.31 1.00 14.25
N GLY A 13 -9.26 1.93 15.20
CA GLY A 13 -9.34 3.37 14.94
C GLY A 13 -8.09 3.99 14.33
N LEU A 14 -6.96 3.27 14.27
CA LEU A 14 -5.67 3.81 13.81
C LEU A 14 -5.55 3.87 12.29
N LEU A 15 -6.32 3.05 11.58
CA LEU A 15 -6.33 2.96 10.12
C LEU A 15 -7.75 2.60 9.66
N THR A 16 -8.50 3.56 9.17
CA THR A 16 -9.92 3.41 8.86
C THR A 16 -10.30 4.10 7.55
N ILE A 17 -11.39 3.62 6.95
CA ILE A 17 -12.13 4.33 5.90
C ILE A 17 -13.53 4.60 6.47
N LYS A 18 -13.83 5.85 6.80
CA LYS A 18 -15.15 6.24 7.30
C LYS A 18 -16.21 5.99 6.23
N GLY A 19 -17.38 5.54 6.61
CA GLY A 19 -18.51 5.30 5.70
C GLY A 19 -18.51 3.94 4.99
N ALA A 20 -17.42 3.20 4.95
CA ALA A 20 -17.35 1.89 4.28
C ALA A 20 -18.25 0.81 4.95
N SER A 21 -18.55 0.94 6.23
CA SER A 21 -19.38 0.00 6.99
C SER A 21 -20.89 0.23 6.85
N ARG A 22 -21.35 1.41 6.42
CA ARG A 22 -22.77 1.74 6.29
C ARG A 22 -23.48 1.08 5.09
N ARG A 23 -22.74 0.59 4.09
CA ARG A 23 -23.33 -0.05 2.90
C ARG A 23 -23.95 -1.43 3.16
N ARG A 24 -23.78 -2.04 4.33
CA ARG A 24 -24.32 -3.37 4.66
C ARG A 24 -25.70 -3.38 5.29
N ALA A 25 -26.23 -2.25 5.72
CA ALA A 25 -27.52 -2.16 6.41
C ALA A 25 -28.75 -1.92 5.52
N SER A 26 -28.58 -1.76 4.21
CA SER A 26 -29.69 -1.57 3.27
C SER A 26 -29.77 -2.70 2.24
N SER A 27 -30.15 -3.91 2.68
CA SER A 27 -30.46 -5.03 1.80
C SER A 27 -31.98 -5.16 1.51
N ASN A 28 -32.75 -4.08 1.59
CA ASN A 28 -34.12 -4.06 1.12
C ASN A 28 -34.30 -2.91 0.13
N GLY A 29 -34.07 -3.23 -1.13
CA GLY A 29 -34.74 -2.75 -2.32
C GLY A 29 -34.88 -1.24 -2.51
N ALA A 30 -33.84 -0.54 -3.01
CA ALA A 30 -34.04 0.58 -3.91
C ALA A 30 -32.79 0.71 -4.83
N PRO A 31 -32.94 0.79 -6.16
CA PRO A 31 -31.85 1.05 -7.09
C PRO A 31 -31.54 2.55 -7.13
N GLY A 32 -30.29 2.91 -7.00
CA GLY A 32 -29.80 4.24 -7.35
C GLY A 32 -29.41 5.15 -6.17
N GLY A 33 -28.30 4.83 -5.50
CA GLY A 33 -27.59 5.78 -4.62
C GLY A 33 -26.29 6.23 -5.28
N SER A 34 -26.15 7.52 -5.54
CA SER A 34 -24.95 8.18 -6.03
C SER A 34 -23.71 7.78 -5.21
N ALA A 35 -22.58 7.58 -5.89
CA ALA A 35 -21.31 7.19 -5.32
C ALA A 35 -20.61 8.30 -4.49
N ASN A 36 -21.23 9.45 -4.33
CA ASN A 36 -20.78 10.56 -3.50
C ASN A 36 -21.77 10.70 -2.34
N GLY A 37 -21.32 10.36 -1.13
CA GLY A 37 -22.11 10.42 0.10
C GLY A 37 -22.47 11.86 0.46
N THR A 38 -23.56 12.36 -0.12
CA THR A 38 -24.26 13.54 0.36
C THR A 38 -25.49 13.05 1.14
N GLU A 39 -25.46 13.12 2.46
CA GLU A 39 -26.68 13.01 3.28
C GLU A 39 -27.32 14.40 3.33
N GLU A 40 -28.56 14.54 2.84
CA GLU A 40 -29.37 15.75 3.07
C GLU A 40 -29.75 15.80 4.55
N ALA A 41 -29.29 16.83 5.23
CA ALA A 41 -29.77 17.15 6.58
C ALA A 41 -31.22 17.66 6.51
N PRO A 42 -32.03 17.49 7.59
CA PRO A 42 -33.43 17.88 7.62
C PRO A 42 -33.72 19.37 7.33
N ASN A 43 -32.69 20.19 7.27
CA ASN A 43 -32.74 21.65 7.03
C ASN A 43 -32.19 22.06 5.66
N GLY A 44 -31.93 21.13 4.75
CA GLY A 44 -31.45 21.46 3.40
C GLY A 44 -29.98 21.88 3.32
N GLU A 45 -29.20 21.77 4.39
CA GLU A 45 -27.74 21.94 4.36
C GLU A 45 -27.08 20.64 3.90
N THR A 46 -26.41 20.69 2.77
CA THR A 46 -25.60 19.58 2.26
C THR A 46 -24.31 19.52 3.06
N THR A 47 -24.25 18.68 4.10
CA THR A 47 -22.99 18.37 4.77
C THR A 47 -22.21 17.41 3.88
N VAL A 48 -21.10 17.88 3.31
CA VAL A 48 -20.10 17.01 2.70
C VAL A 48 -19.44 16.23 3.84
N THR A 49 -19.92 14.99 4.06
CA THR A 49 -19.22 14.09 4.97
C THR A 49 -17.92 13.66 4.30
N GLU A 50 -16.80 13.71 5.02
CA GLU A 50 -15.50 13.19 4.57
C GLU A 50 -15.49 11.65 4.50
N ASP A 51 -16.61 11.06 4.11
CA ASP A 51 -16.80 9.61 4.00
C ASP A 51 -16.10 9.09 2.74
N GLY A 52 -15.34 8.03 2.92
CA GLY A 52 -14.60 7.38 1.82
C GLY A 52 -13.11 7.67 1.80
N TYR A 53 -12.59 8.56 2.62
CA TYR A 53 -11.16 8.81 2.73
C TYR A 53 -10.49 7.88 3.76
N LEU A 54 -9.28 7.42 3.39
CA LEU A 54 -8.42 6.69 4.32
C LEU A 54 -7.87 7.67 5.36
N THR A 55 -8.16 7.40 6.64
CA THR A 55 -7.56 8.11 7.77
C THR A 55 -6.59 7.21 8.52
N MET A 56 -5.43 7.75 8.90
CA MET A 56 -4.37 6.96 9.53
C MET A 56 -3.62 7.78 10.58
N ASN A 57 -3.42 7.18 11.77
CA ASN A 57 -2.43 7.67 12.72
C ASN A 57 -1.04 7.11 12.35
N GLY A 58 -0.33 7.82 11.47
CA GLY A 58 0.92 7.34 10.89
C GLY A 58 2.02 7.03 11.92
N ALA A 59 2.10 7.79 13.02
CA ALA A 59 3.12 7.57 14.05
C ALA A 59 2.85 6.29 14.86
N GLN A 60 1.61 6.01 15.20
CA GLN A 60 1.24 4.79 15.93
C GLN A 60 1.33 3.56 15.03
N ILE A 61 0.83 3.64 13.80
CA ILE A 61 0.96 2.57 12.80
C ILE A 61 2.43 2.26 12.53
N PHE A 62 3.29 3.27 12.39
CA PHE A 62 4.72 3.04 12.19
C PHE A 62 5.35 2.25 13.35
N ARG A 63 5.11 2.68 14.61
CA ARG A 63 5.63 1.97 15.79
C ARG A 63 5.14 0.53 15.87
N TRP A 64 3.87 0.31 15.60
CA TRP A 64 3.28 -1.01 15.62
C TRP A 64 3.82 -1.90 14.48
N ALA A 65 3.88 -1.37 13.27
CA ALA A 65 4.35 -2.10 12.09
C ALA A 65 5.81 -2.56 12.21
N THR A 66 6.69 -1.72 12.79
CA THR A 66 8.10 -2.08 13.03
C THR A 66 8.29 -3.19 14.06
N GLN A 67 7.25 -3.52 14.82
CA GLN A 67 7.25 -4.63 15.78
C GLN A 67 6.56 -5.87 15.22
N ILE A 68 5.37 -5.70 14.61
CA ILE A 68 4.55 -6.85 14.21
C ILE A 68 5.07 -7.56 12.96
N MET A 69 5.56 -6.82 11.97
CA MET A 69 6.09 -7.42 10.74
C MET A 69 7.26 -8.38 10.99
N PRO A 70 8.33 -7.97 11.71
CA PRO A 70 9.41 -8.90 11.99
C PRO A 70 8.97 -10.03 12.92
N ARG A 71 8.11 -9.78 13.92
CA ARG A 71 7.58 -10.82 14.78
C ARG A 71 6.84 -11.91 14.01
N ALA A 72 5.95 -11.53 13.10
CA ALA A 72 5.24 -12.49 12.25
C ALA A 72 6.19 -13.28 11.34
N ALA A 73 7.22 -12.62 10.80
CA ALA A 73 8.27 -13.29 10.02
C ALA A 73 9.10 -14.26 10.87
N GLU A 74 9.52 -13.86 12.08
CA GLU A 74 10.20 -14.72 13.04
C GLU A 74 9.38 -15.98 13.35
N GLU A 75 8.09 -15.83 13.55
CA GLU A 75 7.18 -16.92 13.87
C GLU A 75 7.09 -17.96 12.74
N VAL A 76 6.93 -17.53 11.48
CA VAL A 76 6.88 -18.47 10.35
C VAL A 76 8.23 -19.10 10.04
N MET A 77 9.33 -18.39 10.26
CA MET A 77 10.67 -18.94 10.12
C MET A 77 10.90 -20.04 11.18
N ALA A 78 10.59 -19.76 12.44
CA ALA A 78 10.71 -20.72 13.53
C ALA A 78 9.83 -21.96 13.31
N SER A 79 8.57 -21.76 12.89
CA SER A 79 7.64 -22.85 12.60
C SER A 79 8.07 -23.71 11.40
N SER A 80 8.89 -23.15 10.51
CA SER A 80 9.47 -23.86 9.35
C SER A 80 10.87 -24.44 9.62
N GLY A 81 11.43 -24.23 10.81
CA GLY A 81 12.80 -24.61 11.15
C GLY A 81 13.87 -23.82 10.38
N LEU A 82 13.51 -22.63 9.88
CA LEU A 82 14.40 -21.77 9.10
C LEU A 82 15.12 -20.77 10.01
N LYS A 83 16.38 -20.52 9.70
CA LYS A 83 17.20 -19.48 10.30
C LYS A 83 17.35 -18.30 9.33
N PRO A 84 17.79 -17.10 9.78
CA PRO A 84 18.00 -15.95 8.90
C PRO A 84 18.96 -16.21 7.73
N GLU A 85 19.97 -17.05 7.93
CA GLU A 85 20.92 -17.44 6.89
C GLU A 85 20.29 -18.25 5.75
N ASP A 86 19.24 -19.04 6.05
CA ASP A 86 18.53 -19.88 5.08
C ASP A 86 17.65 -19.05 4.14
N ILE A 87 17.28 -17.84 4.54
CA ILE A 87 16.39 -16.99 3.77
C ILE A 87 17.12 -16.40 2.57
N SER A 88 16.62 -16.69 1.38
CA SER A 88 17.12 -16.12 0.14
C SER A 88 16.58 -14.70 -0.07
N LEU A 89 15.28 -14.48 0.18
CA LEU A 89 14.64 -13.18 0.01
C LEU A 89 13.52 -12.93 1.03
N PHE A 90 13.52 -11.73 1.60
CA PHE A 90 12.43 -11.20 2.41
C PHE A 90 11.67 -10.15 1.59
N ILE A 91 10.38 -10.35 1.40
CA ILE A 91 9.48 -9.44 0.69
C ILE A 91 8.43 -8.92 1.67
N PRO A 92 8.68 -7.81 2.37
CA PRO A 92 7.72 -7.18 3.26
C PRO A 92 6.66 -6.41 2.47
N HIS A 93 5.54 -6.11 3.12
CA HIS A 93 4.58 -5.12 2.63
C HIS A 93 5.26 -3.79 2.31
N GLN A 94 5.07 -3.30 1.10
CA GLN A 94 5.74 -2.12 0.56
C GLN A 94 5.08 -0.81 1.06
N ALA A 95 4.96 -0.66 2.38
CA ALA A 95 4.32 0.50 2.99
C ALA A 95 5.27 1.70 3.09
N ASN A 96 6.50 1.45 3.57
CA ASN A 96 7.49 2.49 3.85
C ASN A 96 8.87 1.85 4.00
N ASP A 97 9.87 2.41 3.31
CA ASP A 97 11.25 1.91 3.32
C ASP A 97 11.86 1.83 4.74
N ARG A 98 11.50 2.76 5.64
CA ARG A 98 11.97 2.75 7.02
C ARG A 98 11.42 1.58 7.84
N ILE A 99 10.15 1.19 7.61
CA ILE A 99 9.55 0.02 8.26
C ILE A 99 10.25 -1.24 7.78
N MET A 100 10.47 -1.37 6.47
CA MET A 100 11.13 -2.54 5.87
C MET A 100 12.56 -2.71 6.39
N LYS A 101 13.35 -1.62 6.43
CA LYS A 101 14.72 -1.62 6.98
C LYS A 101 14.75 -1.99 8.47
N ALA A 102 13.81 -1.46 9.27
CA ALA A 102 13.71 -1.81 10.69
C ALA A 102 13.37 -3.28 10.89
N SER A 103 12.47 -3.83 10.07
CA SER A 103 12.10 -5.25 10.10
C SER A 103 13.26 -6.15 9.71
N ALA A 104 13.97 -5.84 8.64
CA ALA A 104 15.14 -6.59 8.19
C ALA A 104 16.25 -6.60 9.24
N LYS A 105 16.55 -5.46 9.85
CA LYS A 105 17.54 -5.34 10.92
C LYS A 105 17.18 -6.23 12.11
N ARG A 106 15.92 -6.26 12.50
CA ARG A 106 15.47 -7.10 13.63
C ARG A 106 15.56 -8.59 13.31
N LEU A 107 15.27 -8.97 12.04
CA LEU A 107 15.40 -10.34 11.57
C LEU A 107 16.87 -10.79 11.35
N GLY A 108 17.84 -9.89 11.51
CA GLY A 108 19.24 -10.18 11.20
C GLY A 108 19.52 -10.37 9.71
N LEU A 109 18.61 -9.88 8.84
CA LEU A 109 18.77 -10.01 7.40
C LEU A 109 19.58 -8.84 6.84
N PRO A 110 20.59 -9.10 6.01
CA PRO A 110 21.33 -8.05 5.34
C PRO A 110 20.48 -7.39 4.25
N PRO A 111 20.75 -6.11 3.89
CA PRO A 111 19.92 -5.33 2.96
C PRO A 111 19.68 -5.99 1.60
N GLU A 112 20.66 -6.74 1.09
CA GLU A 112 20.57 -7.45 -0.19
C GLU A 112 19.54 -8.59 -0.20
N LYS A 113 19.19 -9.13 0.97
CA LYS A 113 18.11 -10.12 1.12
C LYS A 113 16.72 -9.50 1.27
N VAL A 114 16.59 -8.17 1.19
CA VAL A 114 15.30 -7.47 1.30
C VAL A 114 14.89 -6.92 -0.06
N PHE A 115 13.69 -7.26 -0.49
CA PHE A 115 13.15 -6.70 -1.72
C PHE A 115 12.37 -5.42 -1.43
N SER A 116 12.66 -4.37 -2.17
CA SER A 116 11.95 -3.09 -2.06
C SER A 116 11.72 -2.49 -3.44
N ASN A 117 10.48 -2.15 -3.73
CA ASN A 117 10.06 -1.38 -4.90
C ASN A 117 9.08 -0.25 -4.53
N VAL A 118 8.98 0.07 -3.25
CA VAL A 118 8.13 1.14 -2.73
C VAL A 118 8.46 2.50 -3.33
N ARG A 119 9.70 2.70 -3.73
CA ARG A 119 10.15 3.95 -4.38
C ARG A 119 9.50 4.15 -5.74
N GLU A 120 9.28 3.07 -6.48
CA GLU A 120 8.73 3.07 -7.83
C GLU A 120 7.20 3.09 -7.82
N TYR A 121 6.58 2.30 -6.93
CA TYR A 121 5.12 2.07 -6.94
C TYR A 121 4.39 2.73 -5.78
N GLY A 122 5.11 3.13 -4.72
CA GLY A 122 4.50 3.56 -3.48
C GLY A 122 3.82 2.40 -2.73
N ASN A 123 2.92 2.74 -1.82
CA ASN A 123 2.10 1.75 -1.13
C ASN A 123 0.90 1.36 -2.00
N THR A 124 0.94 0.18 -2.58
CA THR A 124 -0.12 -0.40 -3.41
C THR A 124 -1.08 -1.29 -2.62
N SER A 125 -1.15 -1.10 -1.30
CA SER A 125 -2.03 -1.85 -0.40
C SER A 125 -1.86 -3.38 -0.54
N ALA A 126 -2.93 -4.15 -0.72
CA ALA A 126 -2.89 -5.60 -0.84
C ALA A 126 -2.07 -6.10 -2.05
N ALA A 127 -1.91 -5.28 -3.08
CA ALA A 127 -1.13 -5.62 -4.27
C ALA A 127 0.40 -5.49 -4.06
N SER A 128 0.85 -4.92 -2.94
CA SER A 128 2.27 -4.60 -2.74
C SER A 128 3.18 -5.84 -2.75
N ILE A 129 2.82 -6.88 -2.04
CA ILE A 129 3.59 -8.14 -2.02
C ILE A 129 3.50 -8.88 -3.36
N PRO A 130 2.33 -9.08 -3.99
CA PRO A 130 2.25 -9.71 -5.30
C PRO A 130 3.07 -8.99 -6.38
N ILE A 131 3.03 -7.66 -6.43
CA ILE A 131 3.83 -6.87 -7.37
C ILE A 131 5.33 -7.05 -7.09
N ALA A 132 5.74 -6.96 -5.82
CA ALA A 132 7.12 -7.14 -5.41
C ALA A 132 7.64 -8.54 -5.73
N LEU A 133 6.83 -9.58 -5.50
CA LEU A 133 7.19 -10.96 -5.84
C LEU A 133 7.34 -11.16 -7.35
N CYS A 134 6.40 -10.67 -8.16
CA CYS A 134 6.49 -10.74 -9.62
C CYS A 134 7.76 -10.04 -10.14
N GLU A 135 8.11 -8.89 -9.57
CA GLU A 135 9.32 -8.17 -9.96
C GLU A 135 10.58 -8.87 -9.49
N ALA A 136 10.59 -9.42 -8.27
CA ALA A 136 11.70 -10.23 -7.77
C ALA A 136 11.98 -11.46 -8.66
N LEU A 137 10.92 -12.16 -9.09
CA LEU A 137 11.03 -13.27 -10.03
C LEU A 137 11.57 -12.84 -11.40
N SER A 138 11.02 -11.76 -11.95
CA SER A 138 11.42 -11.26 -13.28
C SER A 138 12.84 -10.70 -13.34
N THR A 139 13.37 -10.29 -12.19
CA THR A 139 14.75 -9.75 -12.05
C THR A 139 15.75 -10.78 -11.56
N GLY A 140 15.35 -12.07 -11.45
CA GLY A 140 16.25 -13.15 -11.03
C GLY A 140 16.68 -13.04 -9.56
N ARG A 141 15.85 -12.47 -8.70
CA ARG A 141 16.11 -12.38 -7.27
C ARG A 141 15.61 -13.59 -6.49
N VAL A 142 14.90 -14.48 -7.14
CA VAL A 142 14.38 -15.75 -6.58
C VAL A 142 14.61 -16.86 -7.60
N ASP A 143 15.22 -17.94 -7.15
CA ASP A 143 15.45 -19.15 -7.93
C ASP A 143 14.65 -20.34 -7.38
N VAL A 144 14.57 -21.42 -8.17
CA VAL A 144 13.96 -22.68 -7.70
C VAL A 144 14.78 -23.24 -6.55
N GLY A 145 14.14 -23.49 -5.44
CA GLY A 145 14.77 -23.96 -4.21
C GLY A 145 14.91 -22.90 -3.12
N ASP A 146 14.79 -21.63 -3.46
CA ASP A 146 14.94 -20.52 -2.54
C ASP A 146 13.85 -20.48 -1.48
N TYR A 147 14.24 -20.08 -0.27
CA TYR A 147 13.31 -19.75 0.78
C TYR A 147 12.97 -18.26 0.77
N VAL A 148 11.70 -17.97 0.57
CA VAL A 148 11.16 -16.60 0.53
C VAL A 148 10.24 -16.41 1.73
N VAL A 149 10.44 -15.32 2.46
CA VAL A 149 9.57 -14.90 3.56
C VAL A 149 8.81 -13.65 3.16
N LEU A 150 7.49 -13.72 3.28
CA LEU A 150 6.57 -12.59 3.06
C LEU A 150 6.01 -12.16 4.40
N SER A 151 5.88 -10.86 4.65
CA SER A 151 5.23 -10.34 5.86
C SER A 151 4.48 -9.06 5.58
N SER A 152 3.26 -8.96 6.10
CA SER A 152 2.36 -7.83 5.85
C SER A 152 1.60 -7.43 7.10
N PHE A 153 1.07 -6.22 7.06
CA PHE A 153 0.12 -5.70 8.02
C PHE A 153 -0.93 -4.83 7.32
N GLY A 154 -2.05 -4.61 7.98
CA GLY A 154 -3.14 -3.81 7.44
C GLY A 154 -4.11 -3.30 8.49
N ALA A 155 -5.20 -2.71 8.01
CA ALA A 155 -6.29 -2.25 8.85
C ALA A 155 -6.90 -3.41 9.64
N GLY A 156 -7.35 -3.08 10.84
CA GLY A 156 -7.96 -4.09 11.70
C GLY A 156 -7.59 -3.92 13.18
N LEU A 157 -6.34 -3.80 13.65
CA LEU A 157 -5.11 -4.09 12.91
C LEU A 157 -4.97 -5.58 12.60
N THR A 158 -4.43 -5.90 11.45
CA THR A 158 -4.21 -7.29 11.04
C THR A 158 -2.77 -7.49 10.57
N TRP A 159 -2.27 -8.71 10.63
CA TRP A 159 -0.97 -9.09 10.10
C TRP A 159 -1.00 -10.51 9.55
N ALA A 160 -0.09 -10.77 8.65
CA ALA A 160 0.16 -12.11 8.13
C ALA A 160 1.61 -12.27 7.74
N ALA A 161 2.14 -13.48 7.87
CA ALA A 161 3.41 -13.87 7.29
C ALA A 161 3.34 -15.26 6.69
N LEU A 162 4.20 -15.51 5.71
CA LEU A 162 4.31 -16.77 5.00
C LEU A 162 5.79 -17.07 4.75
N ALA A 163 6.24 -18.26 5.11
CA ALA A 163 7.51 -18.81 4.66
C ALA A 163 7.23 -19.88 3.61
N LEU A 164 7.84 -19.74 2.44
CA LEU A 164 7.67 -20.67 1.32
C LEU A 164 9.02 -21.05 0.73
N ARG A 165 9.10 -22.25 0.16
CA ARG A 165 10.20 -22.66 -0.72
C ARG A 165 9.71 -22.54 -2.15
N TRP A 166 10.41 -21.75 -2.94
CA TRP A 166 10.02 -21.58 -4.34
C TRP A 166 10.31 -22.84 -5.13
N SER A 167 9.30 -23.42 -5.76
CA SER A 167 9.43 -24.72 -6.46
C SER A 167 8.96 -24.65 -7.93
N VAL A 168 8.49 -23.49 -8.39
CA VAL A 168 7.97 -23.33 -9.74
C VAL A 168 9.06 -22.73 -10.63
N PRO A 169 9.39 -23.37 -11.78
CA PRO A 169 10.30 -22.75 -12.75
C PRO A 169 9.78 -21.38 -13.21
N ILE A 170 10.69 -20.42 -13.31
CA ILE A 170 10.35 -19.09 -13.80
C ILE A 170 10.29 -19.15 -15.33
N PRO A 171 9.15 -18.83 -15.97
CA PRO A 171 9.05 -18.86 -17.41
C PRO A 171 10.06 -17.88 -18.04
N SER A 172 10.86 -18.34 -18.99
CA SER A 172 11.88 -17.55 -19.67
C SER A 172 11.36 -16.32 -20.45
N HIS A 173 10.04 -16.29 -20.68
CA HIS A 173 9.35 -15.17 -21.35
C HIS A 173 8.78 -14.12 -20.40
N VAL A 174 8.96 -14.28 -19.09
CA VAL A 174 8.75 -13.19 -18.14
C VAL A 174 9.93 -12.24 -18.32
N GLY A 175 9.91 -11.51 -19.44
CA GLY A 175 10.89 -10.47 -19.68
C GLY A 175 10.84 -9.41 -18.57
N PRO A 176 11.93 -8.65 -18.37
CA PRO A 176 11.96 -7.64 -17.32
C PRO A 176 10.73 -6.75 -17.48
N TRP A 177 9.94 -6.67 -16.42
CA TRP A 177 8.83 -5.74 -16.31
C TRP A 177 9.39 -4.33 -16.57
N LYS A 178 9.28 -3.88 -17.81
CA LYS A 178 9.74 -2.54 -18.18
C LYS A 178 8.69 -1.54 -17.69
N PRO A 179 9.00 -0.66 -16.74
CA PRO A 179 8.10 0.43 -16.32
C PRO A 179 8.03 1.56 -17.37
N ILE A 180 8.11 1.20 -18.68
CA ILE A 180 8.16 2.16 -19.79
C ILE A 180 6.96 3.10 -19.79
N ARG A 181 5.80 2.62 -19.37
CA ARG A 181 4.57 3.41 -19.34
C ARG A 181 4.63 4.54 -18.29
N ARG A 182 5.27 4.30 -17.15
CA ARG A 182 5.30 5.26 -16.03
C ARG A 182 6.20 6.46 -16.27
N GLN A 183 7.32 6.28 -16.98
CA GLN A 183 8.20 7.41 -17.32
C GLN A 183 7.51 8.38 -18.30
N VAL A 184 6.71 7.87 -19.24
CA VAL A 184 5.91 8.71 -20.15
C VAL A 184 4.75 9.36 -19.41
N GLU A 185 4.03 8.61 -18.58
CA GLU A 185 2.89 9.13 -17.80
C GLU A 185 3.32 10.15 -16.74
N SER A 186 4.45 9.95 -16.07
CA SER A 186 4.98 10.93 -15.10
C SER A 186 5.46 12.22 -15.79
N ARG A 187 6.09 12.11 -16.95
CA ARG A 187 6.46 13.29 -17.76
C ARG A 187 5.20 14.03 -18.27
N MET A 188 4.19 13.30 -18.72
CA MET A 188 2.92 13.90 -19.15
C MET A 188 2.14 14.50 -17.97
N ALA A 189 2.17 13.87 -16.80
CA ALA A 189 1.57 14.42 -15.58
C ALA A 189 2.29 15.71 -15.13
N ALA A 190 3.63 15.74 -15.20
CA ALA A 190 4.40 16.94 -14.93
C ALA A 190 4.07 18.07 -15.90
N VAL A 191 4.01 17.79 -17.21
CA VAL A 191 3.59 18.76 -18.25
C VAL A 191 2.19 19.27 -18.00
N ARG A 192 1.21 18.38 -17.72
CA ARG A 192 -0.18 18.79 -17.38
C ARG A 192 -0.22 19.65 -16.12
N SER A 193 0.61 19.39 -15.12
CA SER A 193 0.66 20.17 -13.88
C SER A 193 1.22 21.60 -14.12
N VAL A 194 2.19 21.72 -15.02
CA VAL A 194 2.75 23.02 -15.43
C VAL A 194 1.72 23.81 -16.23
N LEU A 195 1.04 23.19 -17.18
CA LEU A 195 -0.02 23.81 -17.97
C LEU A 195 -1.16 24.32 -17.09
N ARG A 196 -1.66 23.49 -16.15
CA ARG A 196 -2.72 23.94 -15.21
C ARG A 196 -2.26 25.08 -14.29
N ARG A 197 -0.99 25.15 -13.91
CA ARG A 197 -0.44 26.28 -13.15
C ARG A 197 -0.38 27.53 -13.99
N GLY A 198 0.01 27.41 -15.26
CA GLY A 198 -0.01 28.51 -16.24
C GLY A 198 -1.42 29.04 -16.45
N GLU A 199 -2.41 28.18 -16.70
CA GLU A 199 -3.82 28.58 -16.88
C GLU A 199 -4.36 29.32 -15.64
N ARG A 200 -4.09 28.83 -14.42
CA ARG A 200 -4.53 29.52 -13.19
C ARG A 200 -3.86 30.89 -13.05
N SER A 201 -2.57 31.00 -13.38
CA SER A 201 -1.85 32.27 -13.31
C SER A 201 -2.40 33.30 -14.30
N VAL A 202 -2.72 32.86 -15.53
CA VAL A 202 -3.33 33.73 -16.56
C VAL A 202 -4.72 34.12 -16.13
N ARG A 203 -5.55 33.19 -15.64
CA ARG A 203 -6.93 33.49 -15.18
C ARG A 203 -6.91 34.50 -14.01
N THR A 204 -6.04 34.32 -13.03
CA THR A 204 -5.90 35.26 -11.91
C THR A 204 -5.46 36.66 -12.37
N ARG A 205 -4.60 36.74 -13.40
CA ARG A 205 -4.22 38.03 -13.99
C ARG A 205 -5.37 38.72 -14.74
N ILE A 206 -6.14 37.95 -15.52
CA ILE A 206 -7.32 38.45 -16.26
C ILE A 206 -8.37 38.96 -15.27
N ASP A 207 -8.66 38.18 -14.20
CA ASP A 207 -9.64 38.57 -13.18
C ASP A 207 -9.21 39.85 -12.45
N LYS A 208 -7.93 40.03 -12.17
CA LYS A 208 -7.38 41.29 -11.62
C LYS A 208 -7.46 42.47 -12.58
N THR A 209 -7.28 42.21 -13.89
CA THR A 209 -7.32 43.31 -14.92
C THR A 209 -8.74 43.71 -15.26
N LEU A 210 -9.70 42.81 -15.14
CA LEU A 210 -11.11 43.05 -15.42
C LEU A 210 -11.91 43.59 -14.22
N GLY A 211 -11.25 43.86 -13.08
CA GLY A 211 -11.85 44.54 -11.93
C GLY A 211 -13.00 43.80 -11.26
N LYS A 212 -13.04 42.47 -11.34
CA LYS A 212 -13.93 41.68 -10.49
C LYS A 212 -13.33 41.58 -9.07
N SER A 213 -13.50 42.67 -8.31
CA SER A 213 -13.43 42.62 -6.85
C SER A 213 -14.71 41.96 -6.36
N GLU A 214 -14.58 40.95 -5.53
CA GLU A 214 -15.66 40.38 -4.74
C GLU A 214 -16.26 41.49 -3.86
N ASP A 215 -17.54 41.79 -4.05
CA ASP A 215 -18.42 42.33 -3.03
C ASP A 215 -19.17 41.19 -2.36
#